data_1ee5de6b44142a530e9c32d99976ba07
#
_entry.id   1ee5de6b44142a530e9c32d99976ba07
#
_cell.length_a   1.000
_cell.length_b   1.000
_cell.length_c   1.000
_cell.angle_alpha   90.00
_cell.angle_beta   90.00
_cell.angle_gamma   90.00
#
_symmetry.space_group_name_H-M   'P 1'
#
loop_
_entity.id
_entity.type
_entity.pdbx_description
1 polymer ?
#
loop_
_entity_poly.entity_id
_entity_poly.type
_entity_poly.pdbx_seq_one_letter_code
_entity_poly.pdbx_strand_id
1 'polypeptide(L)'
;MKLVELKQEFLMEEARPFDSCHASTLVRLDNGDILCAYFAGTWEHAPDTAIWMSRRTKEGWQPPRKLADVKDIPMWNPVLFDFGNGTIRLFFKVGREIPIWQTWYMDSYDGGNTFTELKELVPGDESGGRGPVKNKPIRLKDGTVLAPASAESETCWEAFTDISSDGGRTWEKSAPVPMRRVVLSATGTVNTQLIHRPYDRHMIFGKGIIQPTLWEDEKGVHMLCRSTSSRIYRSDSADGGRSWSLAYDTGLPNNNSGIDLAQKPDGTLVLAYNPRDNYPGLYKGARTPLSIAVSTDGGESFDRVCDLENEAGSFAYPSMIADKDGTLYVVYTWNRERIRFASFRLE
;
A
#
# COMPACT_ATOMS: atom_id res chain seq x y z
N MET A 1 5.78 -8.36 -22.23
CA MET A 1 4.74 -9.20 -21.58
C MET A 1 3.35 -8.71 -21.92
N LYS A 2 2.35 -9.58 -21.97
CA LYS A 2 0.96 -9.27 -22.27
C LYS A 2 0.07 -9.81 -21.15
N LEU A 3 -0.94 -9.02 -20.75
CA LEU A 3 -1.95 -9.48 -19.80
C LEU A 3 -2.93 -10.42 -20.49
N VAL A 4 -3.18 -11.56 -19.88
CA VAL A 4 -4.12 -12.58 -20.33
C VAL A 4 -5.06 -13.01 -19.19
N GLU A 5 -6.19 -13.63 -19.54
CA GLU A 5 -7.17 -14.18 -18.59
C GLU A 5 -7.72 -13.15 -17.58
N LEU A 6 -7.84 -11.87 -17.98
CA LEU A 6 -8.38 -10.82 -17.10
C LEU A 6 -9.83 -11.13 -16.72
N LYS A 7 -10.06 -11.22 -15.42
CA LYS A 7 -11.40 -11.25 -14.82
C LYS A 7 -11.52 -10.08 -13.86
N GLN A 8 -12.62 -9.35 -13.90
CA GLN A 8 -12.90 -8.23 -13.01
C GLN A 8 -14.31 -8.36 -12.43
N GLU A 9 -14.45 -8.11 -11.14
CA GLU A 9 -15.73 -8.15 -10.42
C GLU A 9 -15.72 -7.16 -9.24
N PHE A 10 -16.88 -6.73 -8.81
CA PHE A 10 -17.01 -5.96 -7.56
C PHE A 10 -17.14 -6.91 -6.38
N LEU A 11 -16.59 -6.51 -5.22
CA LEU A 11 -16.69 -7.28 -3.98
C LEU A 11 -18.10 -7.23 -3.39
N MET A 12 -18.89 -6.25 -3.78
CA MET A 12 -20.20 -5.98 -3.21
C MET A 12 -21.13 -5.38 -4.25
N GLU A 13 -22.42 -5.55 -4.04
CA GLU A 13 -23.48 -4.95 -4.82
C GLU A 13 -23.55 -3.41 -4.60
N GLU A 14 -24.40 -2.73 -5.35
CA GLU A 14 -24.65 -1.30 -5.17
C GLU A 14 -25.30 -1.00 -3.80
N ALA A 15 -26.23 -1.86 -3.38
CA ALA A 15 -26.81 -1.80 -2.05
C ALA A 15 -25.82 -2.33 -1.02
N ARG A 16 -25.19 -1.44 -0.27
CA ARG A 16 -24.15 -1.71 0.71
C ARG A 16 -24.40 -0.95 2.03
N PRO A 17 -23.87 -1.42 3.17
CA PRO A 17 -24.17 -0.83 4.49
C PRO A 17 -23.33 0.43 4.81
N PHE A 18 -22.72 1.09 3.83
CA PHE A 18 -21.91 2.30 3.96
C PHE A 18 -21.96 3.11 2.67
N ASP A 19 -21.69 4.41 2.75
CA ASP A 19 -21.70 5.30 1.58
C ASP A 19 -20.35 5.31 0.85
N SER A 20 -19.24 5.21 1.61
CA SER A 20 -17.88 5.31 1.11
C SER A 20 -17.00 4.19 1.61
N CYS A 21 -16.09 3.68 0.76
CA CYS A 21 -15.05 2.71 1.15
C CYS A 21 -13.73 3.00 0.44
N HIS A 22 -12.60 2.60 1.08
CA HIS A 22 -11.27 2.85 0.54
C HIS A 22 -10.19 1.92 1.09
N ALA A 23 -8.98 1.97 0.48
CA ALA A 23 -7.74 1.35 0.94
C ALA A 23 -7.89 -0.15 1.21
N SER A 24 -8.28 -0.89 0.18
CA SER A 24 -8.43 -2.33 0.27
C SER A 24 -7.09 -3.07 0.33
N THR A 25 -7.12 -4.23 0.98
CA THR A 25 -6.03 -5.20 1.10
C THR A 25 -6.57 -6.61 0.88
N LEU A 26 -5.72 -7.55 0.47
CA LEU A 26 -6.15 -8.94 0.27
C LEU A 26 -5.11 -9.96 0.71
N VAL A 27 -5.58 -11.16 1.06
CA VAL A 27 -4.80 -12.39 1.15
C VAL A 27 -5.56 -13.53 0.49
N ARG A 28 -4.83 -14.47 -0.11
CA ARG A 28 -5.40 -15.72 -0.62
C ARG A 28 -5.05 -16.86 0.33
N LEU A 29 -6.05 -17.63 0.68
CA LEU A 29 -5.95 -18.79 1.58
C LEU A 29 -5.56 -20.05 0.81
N ASP A 30 -5.03 -21.05 1.50
CA ASP A 30 -4.64 -22.34 0.90
C ASP A 30 -5.84 -23.10 0.29
N ASN A 31 -7.06 -22.89 0.81
CA ASN A 31 -8.29 -23.48 0.24
C ASN A 31 -8.79 -22.76 -1.02
N GLY A 32 -8.09 -21.70 -1.44
CA GLY A 32 -8.43 -20.89 -2.61
C GLY A 32 -9.34 -19.69 -2.34
N ASP A 33 -9.89 -19.56 -1.14
CA ASP A 33 -10.66 -18.37 -0.76
C ASP A 33 -9.76 -17.12 -0.74
N ILE A 34 -10.37 -15.96 -0.94
CA ILE A 34 -9.70 -14.66 -0.84
C ILE A 34 -10.40 -13.84 0.25
N LEU A 35 -9.64 -13.32 1.19
CA LEU A 35 -10.11 -12.32 2.13
C LEU A 35 -9.71 -10.94 1.59
N CYS A 36 -10.65 -10.00 1.62
CA CYS A 36 -10.39 -8.61 1.27
C CYS A 36 -10.94 -7.70 2.38
N ALA A 37 -10.06 -6.92 3.02
CA ALA A 37 -10.45 -5.93 4.01
C ALA A 37 -10.28 -4.51 3.44
N TYR A 38 -11.08 -3.57 3.95
CA TYR A 38 -11.08 -2.14 3.57
C TYR A 38 -11.70 -1.33 4.71
N PHE A 39 -11.44 -0.03 4.75
CA PHE A 39 -12.22 0.82 5.63
C PHE A 39 -13.46 1.37 4.90
N ALA A 40 -14.54 1.54 5.65
CA ALA A 40 -15.79 2.10 5.12
C ALA A 40 -16.65 2.75 6.21
N GLY A 41 -17.42 3.75 5.79
CA GLY A 41 -18.32 4.54 6.62
C GLY A 41 -19.06 5.57 5.77
N THR A 42 -19.54 6.66 6.37
CA THR A 42 -20.22 7.74 5.64
C THR A 42 -19.27 8.47 4.68
N TRP A 43 -18.06 8.83 5.14
CA TRP A 43 -16.94 9.34 4.31
C TRP A 43 -15.62 9.07 5.01
N GLU A 44 -14.50 9.23 4.29
CA GLU A 44 -13.15 9.16 4.87
C GLU A 44 -12.99 10.24 5.96
N HIS A 45 -12.50 9.90 7.15
CA HIS A 45 -12.46 10.68 8.39
C HIS A 45 -13.77 10.69 9.21
N ALA A 46 -14.86 10.18 8.72
CA ALA A 46 -16.09 10.15 9.51
C ALA A 46 -15.90 9.32 10.79
N PRO A 47 -16.53 9.72 11.90
CA PRO A 47 -16.42 8.99 13.16
C PRO A 47 -16.91 7.54 13.08
N ASP A 48 -17.75 7.21 12.10
CA ASP A 48 -18.31 5.88 11.83
C ASP A 48 -17.46 5.04 10.88
N THR A 49 -16.28 5.55 10.47
CA THR A 49 -15.36 4.80 9.61
C THR A 49 -14.79 3.62 10.37
N ALA A 50 -15.12 2.41 9.93
CA ALA A 50 -14.80 1.14 10.55
C ALA A 50 -14.06 0.23 9.57
N ILE A 51 -13.52 -0.90 10.07
CA ILE A 51 -12.89 -1.93 9.23
C ILE A 51 -13.93 -2.99 8.85
N TRP A 52 -14.04 -3.22 7.54
CA TRP A 52 -14.92 -4.18 6.94
C TRP A 52 -14.14 -5.24 6.17
N MET A 53 -14.75 -6.40 5.97
CA MET A 53 -14.15 -7.50 5.18
C MET A 53 -15.22 -8.19 4.34
N SER A 54 -14.83 -8.59 3.13
CA SER A 54 -15.56 -9.53 2.28
C SER A 54 -14.70 -10.77 2.02
N ARG A 55 -15.34 -11.95 1.92
CA ARG A 55 -14.71 -13.22 1.54
C ARG A 55 -15.19 -13.64 0.17
N ARG A 56 -14.25 -14.01 -0.70
CA ARG A 56 -14.54 -14.70 -1.95
C ARG A 56 -14.33 -16.19 -1.79
N THR A 57 -15.36 -16.95 -2.08
CA THR A 57 -15.30 -18.40 -2.19
C THR A 57 -15.44 -18.82 -3.66
N LYS A 58 -15.53 -20.11 -3.94
CA LYS A 58 -15.84 -20.63 -5.29
C LYS A 58 -17.23 -20.20 -5.79
N GLU A 59 -18.15 -19.90 -4.88
CA GLU A 59 -19.52 -19.42 -5.18
C GLU A 59 -19.54 -17.90 -5.46
N GLY A 60 -18.48 -17.16 -5.21
CA GLY A 60 -18.39 -15.71 -5.36
C GLY A 60 -18.14 -14.94 -4.08
N TRP A 61 -18.34 -13.63 -4.11
CA TRP A 61 -18.16 -12.73 -2.97
C TRP A 61 -19.33 -12.84 -1.98
N GLN A 62 -19.00 -13.00 -0.72
CA GLN A 62 -19.96 -12.89 0.37
C GLN A 62 -20.21 -11.43 0.75
N PRO A 63 -21.38 -11.09 1.32
CA PRO A 63 -21.70 -9.74 1.76
C PRO A 63 -20.63 -9.19 2.74
N PRO A 64 -20.42 -7.86 2.73
CA PRO A 64 -19.51 -7.21 3.66
C PRO A 64 -19.91 -7.46 5.12
N ARG A 65 -18.93 -7.74 5.98
CA ARG A 65 -19.12 -7.78 7.43
C ARG A 65 -18.20 -6.78 8.12
N LYS A 66 -18.70 -6.07 9.12
CA LYS A 66 -17.90 -5.19 9.96
C LYS A 66 -17.04 -6.04 10.90
N LEU A 67 -15.72 -5.82 10.91
CA LEU A 67 -14.77 -6.55 11.74
C LEU A 67 -14.36 -5.78 12.98
N ALA A 68 -14.10 -4.49 12.83
CA ALA A 68 -13.64 -3.64 13.91
C ALA A 68 -14.29 -2.26 13.81
N ASP A 69 -14.68 -1.73 14.97
CA ASP A 69 -15.34 -0.43 15.11
C ASP A 69 -14.94 0.14 16.49
N VAL A 70 -14.23 1.24 16.50
CA VAL A 70 -13.91 1.97 17.73
C VAL A 70 -14.84 3.17 17.81
N LYS A 71 -15.70 3.18 18.83
CA LYS A 71 -16.75 4.20 18.95
C LYS A 71 -16.23 5.62 18.75
N ASP A 72 -16.80 6.32 17.78
CA ASP A 72 -16.53 7.72 17.44
C ASP A 72 -15.07 8.02 17.03
N ILE A 73 -14.25 7.00 16.70
CA ILE A 73 -12.86 7.17 16.25
C ILE A 73 -12.68 6.52 14.89
N PRO A 74 -12.31 7.29 13.84
CA PRO A 74 -12.12 6.74 12.51
C PRO A 74 -11.00 5.71 12.47
N MET A 75 -11.23 4.66 11.69
CA MET A 75 -10.27 3.59 11.41
C MET A 75 -9.85 3.62 9.95
N TRP A 76 -8.57 3.24 9.67
CA TRP A 76 -7.95 3.47 8.38
C TRP A 76 -7.09 2.31 7.92
N ASN A 77 -6.86 2.25 6.60
CA ASN A 77 -5.82 1.46 5.94
C ASN A 77 -5.62 0.06 6.52
N PRO A 78 -6.60 -0.83 6.44
CA PRO A 78 -6.39 -2.22 6.84
C PRO A 78 -5.32 -2.86 5.98
N VAL A 79 -4.51 -3.74 6.58
CA VAL A 79 -3.50 -4.55 5.90
C VAL A 79 -3.60 -5.98 6.40
N LEU A 80 -3.97 -6.89 5.52
CA LEU A 80 -3.97 -8.33 5.77
C LEU A 80 -2.58 -8.91 5.50
N PHE A 81 -2.13 -9.78 6.38
CA PHE A 81 -0.89 -10.54 6.21
C PHE A 81 -1.03 -11.96 6.74
N ASP A 82 -0.67 -12.95 5.91
CA ASP A 82 -0.60 -14.35 6.30
C ASP A 82 0.83 -14.68 6.76
N PHE A 83 0.97 -15.07 8.03
CA PHE A 83 2.25 -15.49 8.59
C PHE A 83 2.67 -16.90 8.14
N GLY A 84 1.87 -17.62 7.34
CA GLY A 84 2.20 -18.94 6.81
C GLY A 84 2.23 -20.07 7.86
N ASN A 85 1.82 -19.77 9.09
CA ASN A 85 1.75 -20.70 10.22
C ASN A 85 0.31 -20.92 10.74
N GLY A 86 -0.69 -20.61 9.87
CA GLY A 86 -2.10 -20.62 10.21
C GLY A 86 -2.60 -19.33 10.87
N THR A 87 -1.74 -18.32 11.04
CA THR A 87 -2.12 -17.02 11.59
C THR A 87 -2.27 -16.01 10.47
N ILE A 88 -3.45 -15.41 10.35
CA ILE A 88 -3.72 -14.24 9.51
C ILE A 88 -3.88 -13.05 10.44
N ARG A 89 -3.05 -12.02 10.26
CA ARG A 89 -3.18 -10.75 10.98
C ARG A 89 -3.79 -9.69 10.11
N LEU A 90 -4.73 -8.97 10.70
CA LEU A 90 -5.30 -7.76 10.14
C LEU A 90 -4.80 -6.56 10.96
N PHE A 91 -3.92 -5.77 10.37
CA PHE A 91 -3.47 -4.50 10.91
C PHE A 91 -4.38 -3.38 10.41
N PHE A 92 -4.51 -2.31 11.18
CA PHE A 92 -5.21 -1.08 10.76
C PHE A 92 -4.79 0.09 11.62
N LYS A 93 -5.11 1.30 11.18
CA LYS A 93 -4.86 2.53 11.94
C LYS A 93 -6.12 2.95 12.67
N VAL A 94 -5.94 3.49 13.87
CA VAL A 94 -7.00 4.03 14.74
C VAL A 94 -6.59 5.44 15.17
N GLY A 95 -7.39 6.44 14.91
CA GLY A 95 -7.09 7.81 15.30
C GLY A 95 -7.80 8.85 14.46
N ARG A 96 -8.04 10.04 15.05
CA ARG A 96 -8.66 11.18 14.39
C ARG A 96 -7.68 11.96 13.51
N GLU A 97 -6.40 11.88 13.83
CA GLU A 97 -5.33 12.64 13.16
C GLU A 97 -4.24 11.69 12.66
N ILE A 98 -3.93 11.76 11.37
CA ILE A 98 -2.93 10.91 10.72
C ILE A 98 -1.56 11.01 11.39
N PRO A 99 -1.04 12.19 11.79
CA PRO A 99 0.27 12.30 12.40
C PRO A 99 0.47 11.50 13.70
N ILE A 100 -0.61 11.19 14.41
CA ILE A 100 -0.59 10.54 15.73
C ILE A 100 -1.48 9.29 15.82
N TRP A 101 -2.01 8.81 14.69
CA TRP A 101 -2.79 7.57 14.69
C TRP A 101 -1.97 6.39 15.17
N GLN A 102 -2.61 5.45 15.83
CA GLN A 102 -1.98 4.25 16.35
C GLN A 102 -2.25 3.05 15.43
N THR A 103 -1.31 2.10 15.39
CA THR A 103 -1.55 0.83 14.70
C THR A 103 -2.09 -0.19 15.69
N TRP A 104 -3.23 -0.74 15.32
CA TRP A 104 -3.90 -1.84 16.01
C TRP A 104 -3.94 -3.06 15.12
N TYR A 105 -4.16 -4.23 15.71
CA TYR A 105 -4.30 -5.48 14.99
C TYR A 105 -5.26 -6.44 15.67
N MET A 106 -5.67 -7.45 14.92
CA MET A 106 -6.37 -8.63 15.38
C MET A 106 -5.89 -9.84 14.57
N ASP A 107 -5.84 -11.01 15.20
CA ASP A 107 -5.39 -12.27 14.61
C ASP A 107 -6.57 -13.21 14.35
N SER A 108 -6.50 -13.96 13.26
CA SER A 108 -7.36 -15.08 12.97
C SER A 108 -6.52 -16.35 12.88
N TYR A 109 -7.03 -17.43 13.51
CA TYR A 109 -6.42 -18.76 13.51
C TYR A 109 -7.27 -19.80 12.78
N ASP A 110 -8.35 -19.38 12.15
CA ASP A 110 -9.36 -20.22 11.49
C ASP A 110 -9.64 -19.79 10.03
N GLY A 111 -8.62 -19.22 9.39
CA GLY A 111 -8.73 -18.76 8.01
C GLY A 111 -9.63 -17.54 7.84
N GLY A 112 -9.68 -16.64 8.82
CA GLY A 112 -10.45 -15.39 8.75
C GLY A 112 -11.94 -15.53 9.05
N ASN A 113 -12.39 -16.67 9.63
CA ASN A 113 -13.77 -16.80 10.07
C ASN A 113 -14.03 -15.99 11.34
N THR A 114 -13.12 -16.09 12.32
CA THR A 114 -13.14 -15.27 13.54
C THR A 114 -11.82 -14.53 13.71
N PHE A 115 -11.86 -13.45 14.51
CA PHE A 115 -10.70 -12.65 14.86
C PHE A 115 -10.67 -12.44 16.38
N THR A 116 -9.47 -12.28 16.93
CA THR A 116 -9.26 -11.94 18.35
C THR A 116 -9.78 -10.54 18.67
N GLU A 117 -9.76 -10.18 19.94
CA GLU A 117 -9.94 -8.79 20.37
C GLU A 117 -8.86 -7.87 19.78
N LEU A 118 -9.18 -6.58 19.72
CA LEU A 118 -8.28 -5.52 19.24
C LEU A 118 -7.08 -5.39 20.17
N LYS A 119 -5.88 -5.28 19.58
CA LYS A 119 -4.63 -5.04 20.30
C LYS A 119 -3.84 -3.93 19.62
N GLU A 120 -3.28 -3.05 20.41
CA GLU A 120 -2.32 -2.07 19.93
C GLU A 120 -1.01 -2.76 19.54
N LEU A 121 -0.42 -2.40 18.40
CA LEU A 121 0.80 -3.05 17.89
C LEU A 121 2.02 -2.73 18.76
N VAL A 122 2.16 -1.47 19.10
CA VAL A 122 3.21 -0.97 19.99
C VAL A 122 2.53 -0.07 21.03
N PRO A 123 2.17 -0.62 22.19
CA PRO A 123 1.40 0.10 23.20
C PRO A 123 2.03 1.44 23.61
N GLY A 124 1.25 2.52 23.50
CA GLY A 124 1.67 3.87 23.86
C GLY A 124 2.56 4.58 22.83
N ASP A 125 2.76 4.01 21.63
CA ASP A 125 3.49 4.71 20.56
C ASP A 125 2.57 5.70 19.83
N GLU A 126 2.90 6.99 19.91
CA GLU A 126 2.22 8.10 19.26
C GLU A 126 3.00 8.65 18.05
N SER A 127 3.99 7.92 17.53
CA SER A 127 4.81 8.36 16.40
C SER A 127 4.08 8.35 15.05
N GLY A 128 2.86 7.84 15.02
CA GLY A 128 1.96 7.91 13.86
C GLY A 128 2.22 6.93 12.73
N GLY A 129 3.20 6.06 12.83
CA GLY A 129 3.62 5.31 11.66
C GLY A 129 3.98 3.82 11.85
N ARG A 130 3.88 3.25 13.04
CA ARG A 130 4.33 1.88 13.32
C ARG A 130 3.55 0.84 12.53
N GLY A 131 4.23 -0.27 12.18
CA GLY A 131 3.66 -1.36 11.40
C GLY A 131 3.28 -0.95 9.95
N PRO A 132 2.59 -1.81 9.21
CA PRO A 132 2.22 -1.52 7.83
C PRO A 132 1.22 -0.37 7.77
N VAL A 133 1.48 0.61 6.90
CA VAL A 133 0.60 1.79 6.75
C VAL A 133 -0.43 1.60 5.65
N LYS A 134 -0.08 0.91 4.55
CA LYS A 134 -0.97 0.69 3.41
C LYS A 134 -0.69 -0.63 2.70
N ASN A 135 0.58 -0.93 2.46
CA ASN A 135 0.97 -2.12 1.72
C ASN A 135 1.33 -3.26 2.67
N LYS A 136 1.22 -4.47 2.15
CA LYS A 136 1.46 -5.70 2.89
C LYS A 136 2.91 -5.84 3.35
N PRO A 137 3.17 -6.42 4.52
CA PRO A 137 4.49 -6.90 4.90
C PRO A 137 5.04 -7.94 3.90
N ILE A 138 6.35 -8.10 3.91
CA ILE A 138 7.01 -9.22 3.25
C ILE A 138 7.73 -10.08 4.28
N ARG A 139 7.90 -11.37 3.97
CA ARG A 139 8.77 -12.28 4.71
C ARG A 139 10.06 -12.44 3.94
N LEU A 140 11.18 -12.12 4.58
CA LEU A 140 12.51 -12.33 4.02
C LEU A 140 12.89 -13.81 4.01
N LYS A 141 13.90 -14.17 3.24
CA LYS A 141 14.44 -15.53 3.13
C LYS A 141 14.93 -16.08 4.47
N ASP A 142 15.37 -15.22 5.37
CA ASP A 142 15.79 -15.60 6.73
C ASP A 142 14.63 -15.75 7.74
N GLY A 143 13.39 -15.52 7.30
CA GLY A 143 12.18 -15.60 8.12
C GLY A 143 11.76 -14.29 8.79
N THR A 144 12.58 -13.25 8.73
CA THR A 144 12.24 -11.90 9.23
C THR A 144 11.03 -11.34 8.49
N VAL A 145 10.13 -10.68 9.19
CA VAL A 145 8.98 -9.99 8.60
C VAL A 145 9.26 -8.49 8.59
N LEU A 146 9.18 -7.89 7.42
CA LEU A 146 9.29 -6.44 7.23
C LEU A 146 7.92 -5.84 6.94
N ALA A 147 7.47 -4.91 7.76
CA ALA A 147 6.26 -4.13 7.53
C ALA A 147 6.63 -2.77 6.92
N PRO A 148 6.07 -2.44 5.73
CA PRO A 148 6.31 -1.16 5.07
C PRO A 148 5.57 -0.06 5.82
N ALA A 149 6.31 0.82 6.45
CA ALA A 149 5.84 1.85 7.35
C ALA A 149 6.13 3.26 6.83
N SER A 150 5.37 4.23 7.28
CA SER A 150 5.64 5.65 7.06
C SER A 150 4.98 6.52 8.12
N ALA A 151 5.60 7.65 8.42
CA ALA A 151 5.04 8.71 9.25
C ALA A 151 4.72 9.93 8.38
N GLU A 152 3.59 10.57 8.68
CA GLU A 152 3.08 11.71 7.94
C GLU A 152 2.85 12.89 8.87
N SER A 153 3.50 14.01 8.60
CA SER A 153 3.21 15.29 9.26
C SER A 153 2.79 16.35 8.24
N GLU A 154 2.46 17.54 8.72
CA GLU A 154 2.11 18.65 7.83
C GLU A 154 3.25 19.01 6.90
N THR A 155 4.51 18.86 7.33
CA THR A 155 5.70 19.34 6.62
C THR A 155 6.65 18.23 6.17
N CYS A 156 6.54 17.01 6.72
CA CYS A 156 7.47 15.92 6.47
C CYS A 156 6.76 14.60 6.36
N TRP A 157 7.08 13.84 5.30
CA TRP A 157 6.66 12.48 5.04
C TRP A 157 7.88 11.58 4.96
N GLU A 158 7.93 10.54 5.78
CA GLU A 158 9.10 9.67 5.91
C GLU A 158 8.70 8.20 5.80
N ALA A 159 9.31 7.49 4.86
CA ALA A 159 9.18 6.04 4.76
C ALA A 159 10.26 5.34 5.61
N PHE A 160 9.91 4.19 6.17
CA PHE A 160 10.80 3.30 6.93
C PHE A 160 10.21 1.88 6.95
N THR A 161 10.83 0.95 7.64
CA THR A 161 10.29 -0.39 7.92
C THR A 161 10.18 -0.65 9.40
N ASP A 162 9.14 -1.38 9.80
CA ASP A 162 9.11 -2.08 11.08
C ASP A 162 9.51 -3.54 10.87
N ILE A 163 10.38 -4.06 11.72
CA ILE A 163 11.08 -5.33 11.59
C ILE A 163 10.66 -6.25 12.72
N SER A 164 10.21 -7.46 12.37
CA SER A 164 9.94 -8.50 13.36
C SER A 164 10.72 -9.76 13.04
N SER A 165 11.58 -10.19 13.96
CA SER A 165 12.34 -11.45 13.89
C SER A 165 11.68 -12.60 14.64
N ASP A 166 10.53 -12.37 15.28
CA ASP A 166 9.88 -13.30 16.20
C ASP A 166 8.45 -13.70 15.77
N GLY A 167 8.16 -13.56 14.47
CA GLY A 167 6.84 -13.91 13.90
C GLY A 167 5.76 -12.88 14.21
N GLY A 168 6.10 -11.61 14.32
CA GLY A 168 5.15 -10.51 14.48
C GLY A 168 4.76 -10.23 15.92
N ARG A 169 5.48 -10.77 16.92
CA ARG A 169 5.21 -10.51 18.34
C ARG A 169 5.77 -9.18 18.80
N THR A 170 6.99 -8.86 18.38
CA THR A 170 7.64 -7.58 18.65
C THR A 170 8.12 -6.93 17.37
N TRP A 171 8.24 -5.60 17.38
CA TRP A 171 8.56 -4.80 16.21
C TRP A 171 9.60 -3.73 16.52
N GLU A 172 10.66 -3.69 15.73
CA GLU A 172 11.73 -2.72 15.79
C GLU A 172 11.66 -1.76 14.59
N LYS A 173 11.68 -0.45 14.86
CA LYS A 173 11.64 0.58 13.82
C LYS A 173 13.02 0.76 13.21
N SER A 174 13.13 0.69 11.88
CA SER A 174 14.36 1.03 11.15
C SER A 174 14.65 2.54 11.19
N ALA A 175 15.85 2.92 10.74
CA ALA A 175 16.10 4.31 10.38
C ALA A 175 15.16 4.75 9.24
N PRO A 176 14.69 6.01 9.22
CA PRO A 176 13.97 6.57 8.09
C PRO A 176 14.82 6.55 6.81
N VAL A 177 14.17 6.40 5.66
CA VAL A 177 14.83 6.53 4.37
C VAL A 177 15.45 7.92 4.22
N PRO A 178 16.78 8.02 4.00
CA PRO A 178 17.42 9.31 3.78
C PRO A 178 16.88 10.02 2.53
N MET A 179 16.63 11.32 2.63
CA MET A 179 16.04 12.12 1.56
C MET A 179 16.72 13.49 1.43
N ARG A 180 16.87 13.96 0.19
CA ARG A 180 17.18 15.37 -0.11
C ARG A 180 15.92 16.10 -0.49
N ARG A 181 15.34 16.87 0.41
CA ARG A 181 14.07 17.58 0.20
C ARG A 181 14.27 19.04 -0.13
N VAL A 182 13.47 19.51 -1.09
CA VAL A 182 13.29 20.94 -1.41
C VAL A 182 11.87 21.31 -1.03
N VAL A 183 11.71 22.02 0.07
CA VAL A 183 10.41 22.55 0.48
C VAL A 183 10.17 23.84 -0.32
N LEU A 184 9.12 23.84 -1.16
CA LEU A 184 8.68 25.06 -1.82
C LEU A 184 8.10 25.98 -0.75
N SER A 185 8.60 27.22 -0.67
CA SER A 185 8.05 28.20 0.28
C SER A 185 6.57 28.44 0.01
N ALA A 186 5.80 28.73 1.04
CA ALA A 186 4.36 29.04 0.94
C ALA A 186 4.02 30.22 0.03
N THR A 187 5.03 31.01 -0.37
CA THR A 187 4.89 32.14 -1.29
C THR A 187 4.91 31.76 -2.78
N GLY A 188 5.02 30.46 -3.11
CA GLY A 188 4.93 30.00 -4.50
C GLY A 188 6.04 30.47 -5.44
N THR A 189 7.05 31.19 -4.96
CA THR A 189 8.23 31.56 -5.74
C THR A 189 9.11 30.31 -5.89
N VAL A 190 8.90 29.58 -6.97
CA VAL A 190 9.89 28.63 -7.45
C VAL A 190 11.17 29.44 -7.73
N ASN A 191 12.24 29.14 -7.01
CA ASN A 191 13.53 29.64 -7.36
C ASN A 191 13.90 29.05 -8.74
N THR A 192 13.65 29.80 -9.81
CA THR A 192 13.86 29.40 -11.20
C THR A 192 15.31 29.01 -11.49
N GLN A 193 16.27 29.39 -10.63
CA GLN A 193 17.65 28.92 -10.73
C GLN A 193 17.83 27.44 -10.44
N LEU A 194 16.87 26.78 -9.74
CA LEU A 194 16.88 25.31 -9.52
C LEU A 194 16.42 24.54 -10.76
N ILE A 195 15.65 25.16 -11.65
CA ILE A 195 15.13 24.55 -12.87
C ILE A 195 16.21 24.35 -13.94
N HIS A 196 17.30 25.13 -13.88
CA HIS A 196 18.40 25.09 -14.85
C HIS A 196 19.60 24.23 -14.43
N ARG A 197 19.56 23.57 -13.26
CA ARG A 197 20.59 22.60 -12.90
C ARG A 197 20.25 21.23 -13.53
N PRO A 198 21.26 20.42 -13.88
CA PRO A 198 21.03 19.02 -14.24
C PRO A 198 20.13 18.40 -13.18
N TYR A 199 19.07 17.68 -13.61
CA TYR A 199 18.12 17.05 -12.71
C TYR A 199 18.85 16.07 -11.77
N ASP A 200 18.82 16.34 -10.47
CA ASP A 200 19.34 15.44 -9.46
C ASP A 200 18.23 14.45 -9.08
N ARG A 201 18.36 13.19 -9.50
CA ARG A 201 17.40 12.11 -9.21
C ARG A 201 17.15 11.87 -7.72
N HIS A 202 18.01 12.37 -6.84
CA HIS A 202 17.83 12.25 -5.39
C HIS A 202 17.01 13.41 -4.77
N MET A 203 16.59 14.38 -5.58
CA MET A 203 15.90 15.57 -5.08
C MET A 203 14.39 15.35 -5.04
N ILE A 204 13.77 15.51 -3.88
CA ILE A 204 12.34 15.38 -3.65
C ILE A 204 11.73 16.76 -3.41
N PHE A 205 10.72 17.11 -4.18
CA PHE A 205 9.99 18.37 -4.01
C PHE A 205 8.78 18.17 -3.09
N GLY A 206 8.70 18.99 -2.02
CA GLY A 206 7.60 19.00 -1.07
C GLY A 206 7.87 18.17 0.19
N LYS A 207 6.85 17.41 0.64
CA LYS A 207 6.87 16.77 1.96
C LYS A 207 7.76 15.54 2.04
N GLY A 208 7.87 14.75 0.97
CA GLY A 208 8.69 13.53 0.96
C GLY A 208 8.01 12.31 0.34
N ILE A 209 8.29 11.13 0.90
CA ILE A 209 7.86 9.81 0.43
C ILE A 209 7.15 9.04 1.54
N ILE A 210 6.10 8.26 1.16
CA ILE A 210 5.33 7.43 2.10
C ILE A 210 4.81 6.15 1.46
N GLN A 211 4.23 5.29 2.30
CA GLN A 211 3.51 4.08 1.93
C GLN A 211 4.33 3.17 1.00
N PRO A 212 5.53 2.73 1.45
CA PRO A 212 6.37 1.88 0.65
C PRO A 212 5.69 0.56 0.30
N THR A 213 6.07 -0.02 -0.84
CA THR A 213 5.87 -1.43 -1.17
C THR A 213 7.24 -2.09 -1.30
N LEU A 214 7.39 -3.33 -0.84
CA LEU A 214 8.68 -3.98 -0.64
C LEU A 214 8.82 -5.22 -1.51
N TRP A 215 10.07 -5.55 -1.86
CA TRP A 215 10.48 -6.87 -2.36
C TRP A 215 11.90 -7.19 -1.92
N GLU A 216 12.27 -8.48 -1.98
CA GLU A 216 13.61 -8.98 -1.71
C GLU A 216 14.15 -9.71 -2.94
N ASP A 217 15.41 -9.47 -3.28
CA ASP A 217 16.14 -10.23 -4.27
C ASP A 217 17.55 -10.64 -3.77
N GLU A 218 18.47 -10.97 -4.65
CA GLU A 218 19.83 -11.34 -4.28
C GLU A 218 20.70 -10.14 -3.85
N LYS A 219 20.30 -8.92 -4.20
CA LYS A 219 21.02 -7.68 -3.85
C LYS A 219 20.57 -7.12 -2.51
N GLY A 220 19.44 -7.59 -1.96
CA GLY A 220 18.89 -7.15 -0.68
C GLY A 220 17.40 -6.86 -0.73
N VAL A 221 16.98 -5.93 0.10
CA VAL A 221 15.59 -5.47 0.19
C VAL A 221 15.44 -4.12 -0.50
N HIS A 222 14.35 -3.96 -1.20
CA HIS A 222 14.07 -2.76 -2.00
C HIS A 222 12.68 -2.23 -1.65
N MET A 223 12.50 -0.92 -1.82
CA MET A 223 11.19 -0.29 -1.71
C MET A 223 10.91 0.68 -2.84
N LEU A 224 9.62 0.74 -3.23
CA LEU A 224 9.06 1.83 -4.02
C LEU A 224 8.08 2.61 -3.16
N CYS A 225 8.17 3.93 -3.22
CA CYS A 225 7.32 4.84 -2.45
C CYS A 225 6.60 5.82 -3.38
N ARG A 226 5.36 6.16 -3.06
CA ARG A 226 4.73 7.36 -3.62
C ARG A 226 5.36 8.60 -3.03
N SER A 227 5.31 9.72 -3.75
CA SER A 227 5.92 10.97 -3.31
C SER A 227 5.08 12.19 -3.64
N THR A 228 5.45 13.31 -3.03
CA THR A 228 4.90 14.64 -3.39
C THR A 228 5.49 15.21 -4.69
N SER A 229 6.51 14.55 -5.27
CA SER A 229 7.26 15.02 -6.45
C SER A 229 6.71 14.54 -7.79
N SER A 230 5.48 14.05 -7.89
CA SER A 230 4.92 13.46 -9.11
C SER A 230 5.67 12.24 -9.64
N ARG A 231 6.47 11.58 -8.80
CA ARG A 231 7.31 10.42 -9.16
C ARG A 231 7.24 9.33 -8.10
N ILE A 232 7.50 8.10 -8.52
CA ILE A 232 7.80 6.99 -7.61
C ILE A 232 9.29 7.07 -7.27
N TYR A 233 9.61 7.00 -5.98
CA TYR A 233 10.97 6.95 -5.48
C TYR A 233 11.31 5.56 -5.02
N ARG A 234 12.59 5.18 -5.20
CA ARG A 234 13.16 3.90 -4.75
C ARG A 234 14.21 4.14 -3.69
N SER A 235 14.34 3.19 -2.77
CA SER A 235 15.47 3.06 -1.85
C SER A 235 15.79 1.59 -1.65
N ASP A 236 17.05 1.29 -1.35
CA ASP A 236 17.58 -0.06 -1.29
C ASP A 236 18.28 -0.29 0.05
N SER A 237 18.19 -1.50 0.59
CA SER A 237 18.78 -1.93 1.85
C SER A 237 19.60 -3.22 1.66
N ALA A 238 20.84 -3.21 2.12
CA ALA A 238 21.71 -4.38 2.12
C ALA A 238 21.74 -5.14 3.46
N ASP A 239 21.00 -4.66 4.47
CA ASP A 239 21.03 -5.17 5.85
C ASP A 239 19.66 -5.65 6.34
N GLY A 240 18.81 -6.11 5.43
CA GLY A 240 17.49 -6.64 5.76
C GLY A 240 16.50 -5.57 6.21
N GLY A 241 16.56 -4.38 5.63
CA GLY A 241 15.61 -3.30 5.89
C GLY A 241 15.92 -2.45 7.13
N ARG A 242 17.10 -2.60 7.76
CA ARG A 242 17.48 -1.83 8.96
C ARG A 242 17.97 -0.44 8.62
N SER A 243 18.68 -0.29 7.51
CA SER A 243 19.09 0.99 6.95
C SER A 243 18.84 1.03 5.45
N TRP A 244 18.74 2.23 4.91
CA TRP A 244 18.27 2.50 3.56
C TRP A 244 19.21 3.44 2.82
N SER A 245 19.35 3.23 1.52
CA SER A 245 20.07 4.16 0.64
C SER A 245 19.33 5.50 0.54
N LEU A 246 20.05 6.55 0.07
CA LEU A 246 19.40 7.81 -0.29
C LEU A 246 18.33 7.57 -1.35
N ALA A 247 17.10 8.00 -1.09
CA ALA A 247 15.98 7.86 -2.01
C ALA A 247 16.26 8.50 -3.37
N TYR A 248 15.82 7.85 -4.44
CA TYR A 248 16.03 8.33 -5.81
C TYR A 248 14.80 8.11 -6.70
N ASP A 249 14.62 9.02 -7.65
CA ASP A 249 13.56 8.99 -8.66
C ASP A 249 13.78 7.84 -9.63
N THR A 250 12.73 7.05 -9.85
CA THR A 250 12.71 5.93 -10.80
C THR A 250 12.36 6.36 -12.23
N GLY A 251 11.97 7.62 -12.44
CA GLY A 251 11.39 8.11 -13.69
C GLY A 251 9.90 7.79 -13.86
N LEU A 252 9.32 6.92 -13.03
CA LEU A 252 7.90 6.57 -13.12
C LEU A 252 7.02 7.71 -12.59
N PRO A 253 6.06 8.22 -13.38
CA PRO A 253 5.12 9.23 -12.91
C PRO A 253 4.19 8.66 -11.83
N ASN A 254 3.82 9.48 -10.87
CA ASN A 254 2.83 9.14 -9.85
C ASN A 254 2.12 10.40 -9.35
N ASN A 255 0.81 10.35 -9.31
CA ASN A 255 -0.08 11.44 -8.86
C ASN A 255 -0.17 11.54 -7.32
N ASN A 256 0.82 11.05 -6.60
CA ASN A 256 0.81 10.91 -5.15
C ASN A 256 -0.38 10.06 -4.65
N SER A 257 -0.79 9.06 -5.41
CA SER A 257 -1.72 8.01 -4.98
C SER A 257 -0.97 6.76 -4.54
N GLY A 258 -1.59 5.94 -3.71
CA GLY A 258 -1.03 4.66 -3.28
C GLY A 258 -0.69 3.75 -4.46
N ILE A 259 0.44 3.07 -4.34
CA ILE A 259 0.94 2.05 -5.26
C ILE A 259 1.03 0.71 -4.53
N ASP A 260 1.09 -0.40 -5.23
CA ASP A 260 1.52 -1.69 -4.67
C ASP A 260 2.23 -2.53 -5.72
N LEU A 261 3.11 -3.40 -5.25
CA LEU A 261 3.92 -4.30 -6.06
C LEU A 261 3.74 -5.74 -5.57
N ALA A 262 3.69 -6.68 -6.52
CA ALA A 262 3.82 -8.11 -6.24
C ALA A 262 5.03 -8.67 -6.98
N GLN A 263 5.77 -9.56 -6.31
CA GLN A 263 6.84 -10.34 -6.92
C GLN A 263 6.31 -11.72 -7.27
N LYS A 264 6.42 -12.11 -8.54
CA LYS A 264 6.07 -13.45 -9.02
C LYS A 264 7.14 -14.47 -8.60
N PRO A 265 6.81 -15.78 -8.58
CA PRO A 265 7.79 -16.84 -8.26
C PRO A 265 9.04 -16.86 -9.16
N ASP A 266 8.94 -16.37 -10.39
CA ASP A 266 10.04 -16.24 -11.34
C ASP A 266 10.90 -14.97 -11.14
N GLY A 267 10.61 -14.17 -10.10
CA GLY A 267 11.30 -12.91 -9.81
C GLY A 267 10.74 -11.69 -10.53
N THR A 268 9.83 -11.86 -11.48
CA THR A 268 9.18 -10.74 -12.17
C THR A 268 8.43 -9.85 -11.17
N LEU A 269 8.66 -8.54 -11.23
CA LEU A 269 7.96 -7.56 -10.42
C LEU A 269 6.79 -6.97 -11.19
N VAL A 270 5.64 -6.89 -10.55
CA VAL A 270 4.41 -6.34 -11.15
C VAL A 270 3.92 -5.19 -10.26
N LEU A 271 3.84 -4.00 -10.83
CA LEU A 271 3.47 -2.75 -10.16
C LEU A 271 2.08 -2.30 -10.60
N ALA A 272 1.20 -2.01 -9.65
CA ALA A 272 -0.08 -1.34 -9.88
C ALA A 272 0.00 0.11 -9.38
N TYR A 273 -0.31 1.09 -10.25
CA TYR A 273 -0.13 2.50 -9.96
C TYR A 273 -0.96 3.42 -10.88
N ASN A 274 -1.02 4.70 -10.55
CA ASN A 274 -1.60 5.72 -11.42
C ASN A 274 -0.47 6.50 -12.12
N PRO A 275 -0.20 6.29 -13.43
CA PRO A 275 0.87 6.96 -14.18
C PRO A 275 0.49 8.38 -14.59
N ARG A 276 0.30 9.25 -13.63
CA ARG A 276 -0.05 10.68 -13.81
C ARG A 276 0.80 11.56 -12.91
N ASP A 277 1.03 12.76 -13.34
CA ASP A 277 1.64 13.80 -12.50
C ASP A 277 0.59 14.42 -11.55
N ASN A 278 1.08 15.09 -10.52
CA ASN A 278 0.24 15.94 -9.68
C ASN A 278 -0.32 17.11 -10.51
N TYR A 279 -1.47 17.62 -10.12
CA TYR A 279 -1.95 18.90 -10.64
C TYR A 279 -0.97 20.03 -10.25
N PRO A 280 -0.79 21.05 -11.11
CA PRO A 280 0.08 22.17 -10.79
C PRO A 280 -0.21 22.79 -9.42
N GLY A 281 0.82 22.90 -8.58
CA GLY A 281 0.70 23.46 -7.23
C GLY A 281 0.02 22.57 -6.18
N LEU A 282 -0.36 21.33 -6.53
CA LEU A 282 -1.01 20.40 -5.60
C LEU A 282 -0.18 19.13 -5.41
N TYR A 283 -0.29 18.50 -4.24
CA TYR A 283 0.29 17.17 -3.97
C TYR A 283 -0.72 16.03 -4.28
N LYS A 284 -1.50 16.19 -5.33
CA LYS A 284 -2.46 15.19 -5.82
C LYS A 284 -2.72 15.39 -7.31
N GLY A 285 -3.08 14.31 -8.00
CA GLY A 285 -3.47 14.34 -9.42
C GLY A 285 -4.64 13.41 -9.72
N ALA A 286 -5.00 13.29 -11.00
CA ALA A 286 -6.07 12.41 -11.45
C ALA A 286 -5.77 10.95 -11.10
N ARG A 287 -6.77 10.20 -10.59
CA ARG A 287 -6.66 8.78 -10.25
C ARG A 287 -7.16 7.87 -11.38
N THR A 288 -6.93 8.29 -12.61
CA THR A 288 -7.17 7.54 -13.84
C THR A 288 -6.07 7.87 -14.85
N PRO A 289 -5.51 6.86 -15.55
CA PRO A 289 -5.79 5.43 -15.47
C PRO A 289 -5.22 4.79 -14.19
N LEU A 290 -5.69 3.57 -13.88
CA LEU A 290 -5.01 2.63 -13.00
C LEU A 290 -4.33 1.58 -13.88
N SER A 291 -3.01 1.51 -13.82
CA SER A 291 -2.19 0.76 -14.77
C SER A 291 -1.36 -0.33 -14.09
N ILE A 292 -1.01 -1.34 -14.87
CA ILE A 292 -0.04 -2.38 -14.53
C ILE A 292 1.24 -2.13 -15.31
N ALA A 293 2.37 -2.16 -14.62
CA ALA A 293 3.70 -2.17 -15.19
C ALA A 293 4.52 -3.36 -14.69
N VAL A 294 5.48 -3.80 -15.48
CA VAL A 294 6.27 -5.01 -15.21
C VAL A 294 7.75 -4.70 -15.30
N SER A 295 8.53 -5.26 -14.38
CA SER A 295 9.98 -5.26 -14.41
C SER A 295 10.50 -6.69 -14.40
N THR A 296 11.49 -6.96 -15.26
CA THR A 296 12.24 -8.23 -15.33
C THR A 296 13.73 -8.05 -15.00
N ASP A 297 14.12 -6.86 -14.57
CA ASP A 297 15.50 -6.45 -14.31
C ASP A 297 15.75 -6.07 -12.82
N GLY A 298 14.91 -6.59 -11.92
CA GLY A 298 15.01 -6.32 -10.47
C GLY A 298 14.54 -4.91 -10.08
N GLY A 299 13.62 -4.34 -10.86
CA GLY A 299 13.03 -3.04 -10.58
C GLY A 299 13.86 -1.84 -11.02
N GLU A 300 14.85 -2.05 -11.90
CA GLU A 300 15.63 -0.96 -12.52
C GLU A 300 14.79 -0.18 -13.54
N SER A 301 13.93 -0.91 -14.28
CA SER A 301 12.96 -0.33 -15.21
C SER A 301 11.60 -1.02 -15.12
N PHE A 302 10.54 -0.31 -15.50
CA PHE A 302 9.18 -0.83 -15.54
C PHE A 302 8.51 -0.46 -16.85
N ASP A 303 8.04 -1.47 -17.58
CA ASP A 303 7.25 -1.31 -18.80
C ASP A 303 5.76 -1.38 -18.47
N ARG A 304 5.01 -0.32 -18.82
CA ARG A 304 3.55 -0.34 -18.71
C ARG A 304 2.96 -1.31 -19.72
N VAL A 305 2.19 -2.30 -19.23
CA VAL A 305 1.64 -3.37 -20.07
C VAL A 305 0.14 -3.20 -20.36
N CYS A 306 -0.63 -2.64 -19.41
CA CYS A 306 -2.06 -2.40 -19.60
C CYS A 306 -2.63 -1.41 -18.58
N ASP A 307 -3.89 -1.02 -18.82
CA ASP A 307 -4.73 -0.32 -17.85
C ASP A 307 -5.83 -1.27 -17.37
N LEU A 308 -5.96 -1.37 -16.06
CA LEU A 308 -7.11 -2.03 -15.43
C LEU A 308 -8.36 -1.15 -15.53
N GLU A 309 -8.14 0.16 -15.43
CA GLU A 309 -9.15 1.20 -15.58
C GLU A 309 -8.58 2.38 -16.36
N ASN A 310 -9.32 2.90 -17.33
CA ASN A 310 -8.91 4.06 -18.14
C ASN A 310 -10.05 5.05 -18.41
N GLU A 311 -11.24 4.79 -17.87
CA GLU A 311 -12.41 5.67 -17.99
C GLU A 311 -12.30 6.89 -17.07
N ALA A 312 -13.23 7.83 -17.22
CA ALA A 312 -13.38 8.93 -16.28
C ALA A 312 -13.80 8.39 -14.90
N GLY A 313 -13.02 8.70 -13.86
CA GLY A 313 -13.29 8.18 -12.52
C GLY A 313 -12.11 8.35 -11.58
N SER A 314 -12.21 7.68 -10.43
CA SER A 314 -11.18 7.66 -9.39
C SER A 314 -10.87 6.20 -9.01
N PHE A 315 -9.78 5.66 -9.54
CA PHE A 315 -9.34 4.29 -9.34
C PHE A 315 -7.98 4.31 -8.65
N ALA A 316 -7.92 3.85 -7.40
CA ALA A 316 -6.73 4.11 -6.60
C ALA A 316 -6.51 3.09 -5.49
N TYR A 317 -5.36 3.20 -4.83
CA TYR A 317 -4.96 2.38 -3.69
C TYR A 317 -5.04 0.88 -4.01
N PRO A 318 -4.37 0.44 -5.09
CA PRO A 318 -4.29 -0.99 -5.38
C PRO A 318 -3.59 -1.74 -4.24
N SER A 319 -4.01 -2.96 -3.99
CA SER A 319 -3.26 -3.96 -3.23
C SER A 319 -3.19 -5.22 -4.07
N MET A 320 -2.00 -5.79 -4.24
CA MET A 320 -1.76 -6.87 -5.19
C MET A 320 -0.93 -7.99 -4.56
N ILE A 321 -1.27 -9.23 -4.89
CA ILE A 321 -0.48 -10.42 -4.55
C ILE A 321 -0.27 -11.28 -5.79
N ALA A 322 0.81 -12.07 -5.78
CA ALA A 322 1.08 -13.12 -6.74
C ALA A 322 0.93 -14.48 -6.06
N ASP A 323 0.25 -15.40 -6.72
CA ASP A 323 0.14 -16.79 -6.27
C ASP A 323 1.34 -17.63 -6.75
N LYS A 324 1.48 -18.81 -6.18
CA LYS A 324 2.54 -19.79 -6.51
C LYS A 324 2.52 -20.23 -7.99
N ASP A 325 1.34 -20.20 -8.62
CA ASP A 325 1.17 -20.52 -10.05
C ASP A 325 1.39 -19.32 -10.98
N GLY A 326 1.78 -18.16 -10.43
CA GLY A 326 2.00 -16.91 -11.15
C GLY A 326 0.74 -16.10 -11.45
N THR A 327 -0.45 -16.53 -10.99
CA THR A 327 -1.67 -15.73 -11.06
C THR A 327 -1.57 -14.52 -10.17
N LEU A 328 -1.96 -13.38 -10.68
CA LEU A 328 -1.98 -12.11 -9.98
C LEU A 328 -3.40 -11.75 -9.56
N TYR A 329 -3.53 -11.28 -8.33
CA TYR A 329 -4.79 -10.80 -7.76
C TYR A 329 -4.59 -9.37 -7.29
N VAL A 330 -5.49 -8.48 -7.67
CA VAL A 330 -5.45 -7.08 -7.27
C VAL A 330 -6.83 -6.61 -6.83
N VAL A 331 -6.87 -5.85 -5.75
CA VAL A 331 -8.06 -5.10 -5.31
C VAL A 331 -7.73 -3.62 -5.31
N TYR A 332 -8.70 -2.78 -5.61
CA TYR A 332 -8.54 -1.34 -5.62
C TYR A 332 -9.87 -0.63 -5.38
N THR A 333 -9.76 0.60 -4.90
CA THR A 333 -10.90 1.48 -4.71
C THR A 333 -11.43 1.98 -6.05
N TRP A 334 -12.72 1.80 -6.29
CA TRP A 334 -13.47 2.28 -7.43
C TRP A 334 -14.39 3.41 -6.99
N ASN A 335 -14.11 4.65 -7.40
CA ASN A 335 -14.85 5.89 -7.10
C ASN A 335 -15.14 6.16 -5.61
N ARG A 336 -14.42 5.51 -4.69
CA ARG A 336 -14.71 5.49 -3.25
C ARG A 336 -16.09 4.90 -2.89
N GLU A 337 -16.77 4.34 -3.82
CA GLU A 337 -18.09 3.73 -3.65
C GLU A 337 -17.99 2.23 -3.41
N ARG A 338 -17.13 1.55 -4.17
CA ARG A 338 -16.95 0.09 -4.12
C ARG A 338 -15.47 -0.29 -4.19
N ILE A 339 -15.19 -1.53 -3.84
CA ILE A 339 -13.89 -2.16 -4.10
C ILE A 339 -14.05 -3.08 -5.31
N ARG A 340 -13.11 -2.97 -6.26
CA ARG A 340 -13.03 -3.85 -7.42
C ARG A 340 -11.88 -4.83 -7.25
N PHE A 341 -12.14 -6.07 -7.63
CA PHE A 341 -11.18 -7.16 -7.68
C PHE A 341 -10.86 -7.47 -9.14
N ALA A 342 -9.61 -7.77 -9.42
CA ALA A 342 -9.21 -8.35 -10.69
C ALA A 342 -8.24 -9.51 -10.45
N SER A 343 -8.32 -10.51 -11.35
CA SER A 343 -7.32 -11.57 -11.45
C SER A 343 -6.86 -11.71 -12.90
N PHE A 344 -5.57 -11.98 -13.11
CA PHE A 344 -4.97 -12.10 -14.45
C PHE A 344 -3.64 -12.85 -14.40
N ARG A 345 -3.14 -13.20 -15.58
CA ARG A 345 -1.78 -13.71 -15.81
C ARG A 345 -1.01 -12.81 -16.75
N LEU A 346 0.32 -12.94 -16.73
CA LEU A 346 1.24 -12.25 -17.64
C LEU A 346 2.01 -13.29 -18.44
N GLU A 347 1.96 -13.17 -19.79
CA GLU A 347 2.69 -13.98 -20.77
C GLU A 347 3.64 -13.12 -21.60
#